data_4831fa9fa924dacc75df8befe31b60c8
#
_entry.id   4831fa9fa924dacc75df8befe31b60c8
#
_cell.length_a   1.000
_cell.length_b   1.000
_cell.length_c   1.000
_cell.angle_alpha   90.00
_cell.angle_beta   90.00
_cell.angle_gamma   90.00
#
_symmetry.space_group_name_H-M   'P 1'
#
loop_
_entity.id
_entity.type
_entity.pdbx_description
1 polymer ?
#
loop_
_entity_poly.entity_id
_entity_poly.type
_entity_poly.pdbx_seq_one_letter_code
_entity_poly.pdbx_strand_id
1 'polypeptide(L)'
;MRILVLSFLVLHSLSAYTETIKIGYIDTEQVVKNLPQYQQSIDQISNQFEPKKQELLDLFNHIELLRIKVNIINKSDKKENLRAELSKLALLEESFRKETEFWQDAMNDKKIKLLQKIELLINNTINELAISENYDLILYENAAFVSNEVNITKKVIEKIQKLSL
;
A
#
# COMPACT_ATOMS: atom_id res chain seq x y z
N MET A 1 -35.81 71.51 40.65
CA MET A 1 -34.94 70.42 40.97
C MET A 1 -35.13 69.36 39.90
N ARG A 2 -34.20 69.30 38.91
CA ARG A 2 -34.26 68.39 37.78
C ARG A 2 -33.31 67.24 38.04
N ILE A 3 -33.85 66.04 38.23
CA ILE A 3 -33.08 64.81 38.43
C ILE A 3 -32.78 64.26 37.02
N LEU A 4 -31.52 64.35 36.62
CA LEU A 4 -30.96 63.74 35.43
C LEU A 4 -30.70 62.26 35.76
N VAL A 5 -31.53 61.34 35.25
CA VAL A 5 -31.28 59.92 35.30
C VAL A 5 -30.36 59.58 34.13
N LEU A 6 -29.04 59.38 34.43
CA LEU A 6 -28.06 58.84 33.49
C LEU A 6 -28.32 57.34 33.38
N SER A 7 -28.97 56.93 32.28
CA SER A 7 -29.06 55.56 31.87
C SER A 7 -27.70 55.11 31.37
N PHE A 8 -26.98 54.32 32.18
CA PHE A 8 -25.68 53.70 31.83
C PHE A 8 -26.00 52.44 30.98
N LEU A 9 -25.99 52.62 29.65
CA LEU A 9 -26.15 51.50 28.69
C LEU A 9 -24.83 50.72 28.69
N VAL A 10 -24.77 49.64 29.48
CA VAL A 10 -23.69 48.68 29.42
C VAL A 10 -23.85 47.86 28.14
N LEU A 11 -23.11 48.27 27.11
CA LEU A 11 -22.88 47.44 25.92
C LEU A 11 -22.09 46.22 26.35
N HIS A 12 -22.78 45.13 26.62
CA HIS A 12 -22.15 43.81 26.67
C HIS A 12 -21.78 43.47 25.25
N SER A 13 -20.53 43.69 24.88
CA SER A 13 -19.92 43.09 23.69
C SER A 13 -19.95 41.58 23.86
N LEU A 14 -20.95 40.92 23.30
CA LEU A 14 -20.94 39.49 23.07
C LEU A 14 -19.78 39.21 22.12
N SER A 15 -18.61 38.87 22.70
CA SER A 15 -17.53 38.25 21.93
C SER A 15 -18.07 36.91 21.47
N ALA A 16 -18.59 36.87 20.23
CA ALA A 16 -18.88 35.63 19.56
C ALA A 16 -17.55 34.88 19.40
N TYR A 17 -17.31 33.91 20.27
CA TYR A 17 -16.27 32.93 20.04
C TYR A 17 -16.67 32.14 18.80
N THR A 18 -16.18 32.57 17.66
CA THR A 18 -16.21 31.70 16.47
C THR A 18 -15.19 30.62 16.72
N GLU A 19 -15.64 29.44 17.18
CA GLU A 19 -14.81 28.26 17.13
C GLU A 19 -14.42 28.03 15.66
N THR A 20 -13.16 28.29 15.35
CA THR A 20 -12.62 28.00 14.02
C THR A 20 -12.42 26.49 13.93
N ILE A 21 -13.22 25.82 13.11
CA ILE A 21 -13.09 24.38 12.85
C ILE A 21 -11.68 24.13 12.26
N LYS A 22 -10.89 23.30 12.93
CA LYS A 22 -9.55 22.93 12.49
C LYS A 22 -9.62 21.68 11.62
N ILE A 23 -9.38 21.87 10.33
CA ILE A 23 -9.42 20.78 9.34
C ILE A 23 -7.99 20.44 8.94
N GLY A 24 -7.70 19.12 8.84
CA GLY A 24 -6.49 18.58 8.24
C GLY A 24 -6.81 17.78 6.98
N TYR A 25 -5.87 17.72 6.04
CA TYR A 25 -5.91 16.84 4.88
C TYR A 25 -4.63 16.03 4.79
N ILE A 26 -4.77 14.74 4.43
CA ILE A 26 -3.66 13.81 4.29
C ILE A 26 -3.74 13.12 2.94
N ASP A 27 -2.63 13.11 2.21
CA ASP A 27 -2.39 12.24 1.07
C ASP A 27 -1.75 10.94 1.56
N THR A 28 -2.58 9.91 1.73
CA THR A 28 -2.13 8.60 2.25
C THR A 28 -1.17 7.90 1.30
N GLU A 29 -1.32 8.08 -0.01
CA GLU A 29 -0.40 7.53 -1.01
C GLU A 29 1.00 8.16 -0.86
N GLN A 30 1.05 9.48 -0.68
CA GLN A 30 2.30 10.19 -0.43
C GLN A 30 2.93 9.75 0.90
N VAL A 31 2.12 9.51 1.96
CA VAL A 31 2.64 8.96 3.22
C VAL A 31 3.31 7.63 2.98
N VAL A 32 2.62 6.66 2.36
CA VAL A 32 3.16 5.31 2.10
C VAL A 32 4.46 5.38 1.29
N LYS A 33 4.48 6.17 0.20
CA LYS A 33 5.66 6.31 -0.67
C LYS A 33 6.90 6.87 0.05
N ASN A 34 6.69 7.69 1.07
CA ASN A 34 7.77 8.33 1.82
C ASN A 34 8.12 7.62 3.14
N LEU A 35 7.59 6.42 3.38
CA LEU A 35 7.97 5.61 4.55
C LEU A 35 9.14 4.68 4.21
N PRO A 36 10.35 4.89 4.79
CA PRO A 36 11.50 4.02 4.56
C PRO A 36 11.21 2.55 4.90
N GLN A 37 10.42 2.31 5.95
CA GLN A 37 10.01 0.95 6.38
C GLN A 37 9.19 0.23 5.31
N TYR A 38 8.37 0.95 4.54
CA TYR A 38 7.63 0.37 3.43
C TYR A 38 8.58 -0.11 2.34
N GLN A 39 9.53 0.73 1.92
CA GLN A 39 10.52 0.38 0.89
C GLN A 39 11.37 -0.82 1.34
N GLN A 40 11.92 -0.78 2.55
CA GLN A 40 12.69 -1.90 3.10
C GLN A 40 11.89 -3.21 3.15
N SER A 41 10.61 -3.14 3.52
CA SER A 41 9.74 -4.31 3.58
C SER A 41 9.42 -4.87 2.19
N ILE A 42 9.22 -4.01 1.19
CA ILE A 42 9.04 -4.43 -0.21
C ILE A 42 10.30 -5.13 -0.72
N ASP A 43 11.49 -4.58 -0.43
CA ASP A 43 12.76 -5.19 -0.82
C ASP A 43 12.97 -6.55 -0.13
N GLN A 44 12.63 -6.66 1.16
CA GLN A 44 12.67 -7.94 1.88
C GLN A 44 11.72 -8.98 1.28
N ILE A 45 10.49 -8.58 0.95
CA ILE A 45 9.54 -9.47 0.27
C ILE A 45 10.11 -9.90 -1.08
N SER A 46 10.62 -8.97 -1.89
CA SER A 46 11.22 -9.28 -3.19
C SER A 46 12.36 -10.30 -3.04
N ASN A 47 13.30 -10.04 -2.14
CA ASN A 47 14.45 -10.93 -1.89
C ASN A 47 14.02 -12.31 -1.37
N GLN A 48 12.98 -12.38 -0.56
CA GLN A 48 12.43 -13.66 -0.06
C GLN A 48 11.88 -14.53 -1.19
N PHE A 49 11.27 -13.91 -2.20
CA PHE A 49 10.61 -14.62 -3.30
C PHE A 49 11.48 -14.79 -4.55
N GLU A 50 12.64 -14.13 -4.62
CA GLU A 50 13.55 -14.19 -5.77
C GLU A 50 14.11 -15.61 -6.02
N PRO A 51 14.54 -16.42 -5.03
CA PRO A 51 15.03 -17.77 -5.28
C PRO A 51 13.98 -18.63 -5.98
N LYS A 52 12.71 -18.59 -5.52
CA LYS A 52 11.63 -19.35 -6.16
C LYS A 52 11.31 -18.86 -7.56
N LYS A 53 11.42 -17.58 -7.81
CA LYS A 53 11.27 -16.99 -9.16
C LYS A 53 12.35 -17.56 -10.09
N GLN A 54 13.61 -17.70 -9.65
CA GLN A 54 14.67 -18.29 -10.46
C GLN A 54 14.41 -19.78 -10.74
N GLU A 55 13.95 -20.56 -9.75
CA GLU A 55 13.54 -21.95 -9.97
C GLU A 55 12.43 -22.08 -11.02
N LEU A 56 11.42 -21.18 -10.96
CA LEU A 56 10.33 -21.16 -11.93
C LEU A 56 10.80 -20.78 -13.33
N LEU A 57 11.78 -19.86 -13.45
CA LEU A 57 12.39 -19.52 -14.74
C LEU A 57 13.17 -20.69 -15.32
N ASP A 58 13.91 -21.44 -14.50
CA ASP A 58 14.64 -22.63 -14.95
C ASP A 58 13.68 -23.73 -15.37
N LEU A 59 12.59 -23.95 -14.63
CA LEU A 59 11.54 -24.89 -15.00
C LEU A 59 10.86 -24.50 -16.32
N PHE A 60 10.55 -23.20 -16.50
CA PHE A 60 10.02 -22.67 -17.76
C PHE A 60 10.95 -22.97 -18.94
N ASN A 61 12.25 -22.67 -18.80
CA ASN A 61 13.23 -22.93 -19.84
C ASN A 61 13.33 -24.45 -20.17
N HIS A 62 13.25 -25.29 -19.14
CA HIS A 62 13.24 -26.74 -19.35
C HIS A 62 11.98 -27.21 -20.14
N ILE A 63 10.81 -26.65 -19.81
CA ILE A 63 9.56 -26.91 -20.52
C ILE A 63 9.69 -26.51 -22.00
N GLU A 64 10.24 -25.33 -22.28
CA GLU A 64 10.40 -24.85 -23.66
C GLU A 64 11.35 -25.76 -24.46
N LEU A 65 12.46 -26.20 -23.88
CA LEU A 65 13.38 -27.14 -24.52
C LEU A 65 12.68 -28.50 -24.80
N LEU A 66 11.90 -28.99 -23.84
CA LEU A 66 11.13 -30.21 -24.03
C LEU A 66 10.06 -30.10 -25.08
N ARG A 67 9.38 -28.94 -25.18
CA ARG A 67 8.39 -28.63 -26.20
C ARG A 67 9.00 -28.64 -27.61
N ILE A 68 10.20 -28.06 -27.77
CA ILE A 68 10.95 -28.11 -29.02
C ILE A 68 11.31 -29.56 -29.36
N LYS A 69 11.81 -30.34 -28.40
CA LYS A 69 12.14 -31.76 -28.58
C LYS A 69 10.92 -32.58 -29.05
N VAL A 70 9.79 -32.43 -28.38
CA VAL A 70 8.52 -33.09 -28.73
C VAL A 70 8.11 -32.73 -30.16
N ASN A 71 8.23 -31.47 -30.57
CA ASN A 71 7.88 -31.03 -31.91
C ASN A 71 8.79 -31.65 -32.99
N ILE A 72 10.09 -31.79 -32.71
CA ILE A 72 11.05 -32.47 -33.59
C ILE A 72 10.68 -33.96 -33.73
N ILE A 73 10.44 -34.68 -32.62
CA ILE A 73 10.06 -36.09 -32.64
C ILE A 73 8.74 -36.30 -33.39
N ASN A 74 7.77 -35.43 -33.19
CA ASN A 74 6.46 -35.54 -33.87
C ASN A 74 6.56 -35.39 -35.40
N LYS A 75 7.53 -34.61 -35.88
CA LYS A 75 7.79 -34.42 -37.30
C LYS A 75 8.68 -35.49 -37.93
N SER A 76 9.32 -36.35 -37.10
CA SER A 76 10.18 -37.44 -37.57
C SER A 76 9.39 -38.72 -37.85
N ASP A 77 9.95 -39.59 -38.69
CA ASP A 77 9.37 -40.92 -38.94
C ASP A 77 9.52 -41.86 -37.71
N LYS A 78 10.40 -41.54 -36.78
CA LYS A 78 10.64 -42.31 -35.54
C LYS A 78 9.81 -41.73 -34.39
N LYS A 79 8.58 -42.14 -34.24
CA LYS A 79 7.68 -41.76 -33.15
C LYS A 79 7.87 -42.55 -31.85
N GLU A 80 8.94 -43.30 -31.77
CA GLU A 80 9.30 -44.03 -30.54
C GLU A 80 9.51 -43.02 -29.42
N ASN A 81 8.89 -43.26 -28.28
CA ASN A 81 8.89 -42.37 -27.10
C ASN A 81 8.10 -41.03 -27.19
N LEU A 82 7.44 -40.70 -28.31
CA LEU A 82 6.66 -39.46 -28.40
C LEU A 82 5.61 -39.34 -27.27
N ARG A 83 4.91 -40.47 -27.00
CA ARG A 83 3.88 -40.51 -25.93
C ARG A 83 4.47 -40.24 -24.54
N ALA A 84 5.66 -40.76 -24.26
CA ALA A 84 6.35 -40.56 -22.98
C ALA A 84 6.80 -39.10 -22.80
N GLU A 85 7.37 -38.52 -23.87
CA GLU A 85 7.80 -37.09 -23.83
C GLU A 85 6.60 -36.14 -23.73
N LEU A 86 5.49 -36.44 -24.41
CA LEU A 86 4.24 -35.65 -24.26
C LEU A 86 3.69 -35.71 -22.83
N SER A 87 3.68 -36.93 -22.23
CA SER A 87 3.24 -37.08 -20.83
C SER A 87 4.13 -36.33 -19.86
N LYS A 88 5.46 -36.35 -20.08
CA LYS A 88 6.43 -35.61 -19.29
C LYS A 88 6.22 -34.11 -19.44
N LEU A 89 6.00 -33.62 -20.66
CA LEU A 89 5.73 -32.21 -20.93
C LEU A 89 4.48 -31.77 -20.18
N ALA A 90 3.38 -32.50 -20.29
CA ALA A 90 2.12 -32.17 -19.62
C ALA A 90 2.26 -32.12 -18.10
N LEU A 91 3.01 -33.04 -17.50
CA LEU A 91 3.27 -33.03 -16.04
C LEU A 91 4.10 -31.80 -15.62
N LEU A 92 5.13 -31.44 -16.38
CA LEU A 92 5.96 -30.26 -16.07
C LEU A 92 5.17 -28.95 -16.25
N GLU A 93 4.36 -28.83 -17.29
CA GLU A 93 3.49 -27.66 -17.52
C GLU A 93 2.48 -27.50 -16.37
N GLU A 94 1.88 -28.59 -15.92
CA GLU A 94 0.94 -28.55 -14.78
C GLU A 94 1.65 -28.20 -13.46
N SER A 95 2.85 -28.74 -13.23
CA SER A 95 3.66 -28.38 -12.05
C SER A 95 4.04 -26.91 -12.08
N PHE A 96 4.52 -26.41 -13.22
CA PHE A 96 4.86 -24.99 -13.41
C PHE A 96 3.67 -24.08 -13.15
N ARG A 97 2.50 -24.42 -13.69
CA ARG A 97 1.27 -23.64 -13.48
C ARG A 97 0.93 -23.54 -12.00
N LYS A 98 0.88 -24.68 -11.30
CA LYS A 98 0.55 -24.72 -9.86
C LYS A 98 1.56 -23.99 -8.99
N GLU A 99 2.85 -24.20 -9.26
CA GLU A 99 3.92 -23.56 -8.50
C GLU A 99 3.97 -22.06 -8.73
N THR A 100 3.69 -21.59 -9.96
CA THR A 100 3.61 -20.16 -10.30
C THR A 100 2.41 -19.50 -9.60
N GLU A 101 1.24 -20.15 -9.61
CA GLU A 101 0.05 -19.67 -8.92
C GLU A 101 0.31 -19.55 -7.42
N PHE A 102 0.83 -20.60 -6.80
CA PHE A 102 1.18 -20.59 -5.37
C PHE A 102 2.21 -19.50 -5.02
N TRP A 103 3.24 -19.32 -5.86
CA TRP A 103 4.25 -18.29 -5.67
C TRP A 103 3.64 -16.88 -5.76
N GLN A 104 2.76 -16.63 -6.76
CA GLN A 104 2.08 -15.34 -6.93
C GLN A 104 1.17 -15.04 -5.74
N ASP A 105 0.37 -16.01 -5.32
CA ASP A 105 -0.56 -15.85 -4.20
C ASP A 105 0.19 -15.57 -2.90
N ALA A 106 1.24 -16.33 -2.60
CA ALA A 106 2.05 -16.14 -1.41
C ALA A 106 2.73 -14.76 -1.38
N MET A 107 3.23 -14.29 -2.53
CA MET A 107 3.82 -12.95 -2.66
C MET A 107 2.77 -11.85 -2.48
N ASN A 108 1.59 -12.00 -3.10
CA ASN A 108 0.49 -11.05 -2.98
C ASN A 108 -0.02 -10.97 -1.54
N ASP A 109 -0.19 -12.10 -0.87
CA ASP A 109 -0.56 -12.14 0.55
C ASP A 109 0.41 -11.38 1.45
N LYS A 110 1.71 -11.50 1.19
CA LYS A 110 2.72 -10.74 1.94
C LYS A 110 2.59 -9.24 1.71
N LYS A 111 2.37 -8.81 0.45
CA LYS A 111 2.17 -7.41 0.11
C LYS A 111 0.90 -6.83 0.73
N ILE A 112 -0.21 -7.58 0.69
CA ILE A 112 -1.47 -7.18 1.32
C ILE A 112 -1.29 -7.00 2.83
N LYS A 113 -0.65 -7.97 3.51
CA LYS A 113 -0.37 -7.89 4.96
C LYS A 113 0.52 -6.71 5.31
N LEU A 114 1.49 -6.37 4.46
CA LEU A 114 2.32 -5.18 4.63
C LEU A 114 1.48 -3.91 4.54
N LEU A 115 0.65 -3.77 3.50
CA LEU A 115 -0.21 -2.60 3.32
C LEU A 115 -1.17 -2.43 4.50
N GLN A 116 -1.79 -3.50 4.98
CA GLN A 116 -2.65 -3.47 6.17
C GLN A 116 -1.91 -2.96 7.41
N LYS A 117 -0.66 -3.39 7.62
CA LYS A 117 0.16 -2.88 8.73
C LYS A 117 0.45 -1.39 8.60
N ILE A 118 0.78 -0.94 7.40
CA ILE A 118 1.05 0.48 7.13
C ILE A 118 -0.20 1.32 7.33
N GLU A 119 -1.34 0.85 6.85
CA GLU A 119 -2.64 1.51 7.05
C GLU A 119 -2.97 1.67 8.53
N LEU A 120 -2.81 0.62 9.33
CA LEU A 120 -3.00 0.69 10.79
C LEU A 120 -2.05 1.71 11.44
N LEU A 121 -0.79 1.73 11.04
CA LEU A 121 0.19 2.70 11.55
C LEU A 121 -0.20 4.13 11.21
N ILE A 122 -0.61 4.39 9.97
CA ILE A 122 -1.08 5.69 9.51
C ILE A 122 -2.31 6.12 10.32
N ASN A 123 -3.33 5.27 10.41
CA ASN A 123 -4.58 5.56 11.12
C ASN A 123 -4.35 5.86 12.61
N ASN A 124 -3.50 5.09 13.28
CA ASN A 124 -3.14 5.34 14.68
C ASN A 124 -2.42 6.69 14.82
N THR A 125 -1.48 6.99 13.92
CA THR A 125 -0.75 8.27 13.93
C THR A 125 -1.66 9.46 13.67
N ILE A 126 -2.63 9.32 12.76
CA ILE A 126 -3.65 10.33 12.48
C ILE A 126 -4.50 10.59 13.73
N ASN A 127 -4.99 9.55 14.38
CA ASN A 127 -5.80 9.68 15.60
C ASN A 127 -5.03 10.36 16.73
N GLU A 128 -3.79 9.97 16.97
CA GLU A 128 -2.94 10.64 17.95
C GLU A 128 -2.71 12.11 17.62
N LEU A 129 -2.48 12.43 16.33
CA LEU A 129 -2.26 13.80 15.88
C LEU A 129 -3.54 14.63 16.01
N ALA A 130 -4.70 14.06 15.64
CA ALA A 130 -6.00 14.71 15.77
C ALA A 130 -6.27 15.12 17.22
N ILE A 131 -6.08 14.20 18.16
CA ILE A 131 -6.29 14.46 19.58
C ILE A 131 -5.28 15.48 20.14
N SER A 132 -3.98 15.27 19.85
CA SER A 132 -2.92 16.11 20.42
C SER A 132 -2.89 17.54 19.92
N GLU A 133 -3.39 17.76 18.71
CA GLU A 133 -3.40 19.09 18.07
C GLU A 133 -4.81 19.66 17.90
N ASN A 134 -5.84 19.05 18.48
CA ASN A 134 -7.22 19.51 18.46
C ASN A 134 -7.75 19.73 17.02
N TYR A 135 -7.59 18.71 16.14
CA TYR A 135 -8.27 18.71 14.85
C TYR A 135 -9.71 18.25 15.03
N ASP A 136 -10.66 18.98 14.44
CA ASP A 136 -12.08 18.63 14.43
C ASP A 136 -12.40 17.64 13.32
N LEU A 137 -11.64 17.72 12.21
CA LEU A 137 -11.82 16.86 11.05
C LEU A 137 -10.49 16.63 10.33
N ILE A 138 -10.18 15.37 10.00
CA ILE A 138 -9.08 15.03 9.11
C ILE A 138 -9.66 14.25 7.94
N LEU A 139 -9.43 14.76 6.73
CA LEU A 139 -9.84 14.17 5.47
C LEU A 139 -8.65 13.50 4.80
N TYR A 140 -8.89 12.40 4.13
CA TYR A 140 -7.92 11.75 3.27
C TYR A 140 -8.61 11.27 1.99
N GLU A 141 -7.85 11.31 0.88
CA GLU A 141 -8.28 10.93 -0.46
C GLU A 141 -9.35 11.85 -1.11
N ASN A 142 -9.35 11.89 -2.42
CA ASN A 142 -10.39 12.49 -3.28
C ASN A 142 -10.67 14.00 -3.07
N ALA A 143 -9.69 14.79 -2.65
CA ALA A 143 -9.84 16.24 -2.66
C ALA A 143 -9.43 16.83 -4.03
N ALA A 144 -10.32 17.65 -4.62
CA ALA A 144 -10.01 18.33 -5.89
C ALA A 144 -8.92 19.42 -5.73
N PHE A 145 -8.84 20.02 -4.53
CA PHE A 145 -7.87 21.04 -4.18
C PHE A 145 -7.62 21.04 -2.67
N VAL A 146 -6.36 21.18 -2.29
CA VAL A 146 -5.93 21.29 -0.89
C VAL A 146 -4.91 22.40 -0.78
N SER A 147 -5.18 23.38 0.08
CA SER A 147 -4.19 24.43 0.38
C SER A 147 -3.06 23.87 1.27
N ASN A 148 -1.88 24.52 1.21
CA ASN A 148 -0.75 24.12 2.05
C ASN A 148 -1.05 24.20 3.56
N GLU A 149 -1.96 25.10 3.95
CA GLU A 149 -2.31 25.34 5.35
C GLU A 149 -3.04 24.17 6.00
N VAL A 150 -3.89 23.48 5.23
CA VAL A 150 -4.64 22.30 5.72
C VAL A 150 -3.94 20.99 5.41
N ASN A 151 -2.93 20.98 4.55
CA ASN A 151 -2.19 19.76 4.21
C ASN A 151 -1.21 19.38 5.33
N ILE A 152 -1.53 18.32 6.06
CA ILE A 152 -0.71 17.81 7.17
C ILE A 152 0.05 16.53 6.82
N THR A 153 0.09 16.13 5.54
CA THR A 153 0.76 14.91 5.06
C THR A 153 2.21 14.81 5.57
N LYS A 154 2.98 15.89 5.42
CA LYS A 154 4.38 15.93 5.87
C LYS A 154 4.50 15.72 7.38
N LYS A 155 3.61 16.32 8.17
CA LYS A 155 3.57 16.17 9.62
C LYS A 155 3.31 14.72 10.05
N VAL A 156 2.41 14.02 9.35
CA VAL A 156 2.14 12.59 9.58
C VAL A 156 3.38 11.75 9.26
N ILE A 157 4.03 12.00 8.11
CA ILE A 157 5.28 11.31 7.73
C ILE A 157 6.34 11.48 8.82
N GLU A 158 6.61 12.70 9.24
CA GLU A 158 7.62 13.00 10.27
C GLU A 158 7.29 12.34 11.62
N LYS A 159 6.00 12.29 11.99
CA LYS A 159 5.58 11.63 13.23
C LYS A 159 5.80 10.12 13.15
N ILE A 160 5.43 9.47 12.04
CA ILE A 160 5.67 8.03 11.84
C ILE A 160 7.17 7.72 11.87
N GLN A 161 7.99 8.52 11.21
CA GLN A 161 9.45 8.33 11.18
C GLN A 161 10.08 8.40 12.59
N LYS A 162 9.56 9.27 13.46
CA LYS A 162 10.02 9.37 14.87
C LYS A 162 9.62 8.19 15.74
N LEU A 163 8.49 7.53 15.43
CA LEU A 163 8.03 6.34 16.16
C LEU A 163 8.81 5.08 15.78
N SER A 164 9.57 5.13 14.70
CA SER A 164 10.26 3.99 14.10
C SER A 164 11.76 3.94 14.41
N LEU A 165 12.24 4.90 15.19
CA LEU A 165 13.59 4.96 15.75
C LEU A 165 13.61 4.42 17.17
#